data_a7cea6483233fa7eeab1126b719f90bc
#
_entry.id   a7cea6483233fa7eeab1126b719f90bc
#
_cell.length_a   1.000
_cell.length_b   1.000
_cell.length_c   1.000
_cell.angle_alpha   90.00
_cell.angle_beta   90.00
_cell.angle_gamma   90.00
#
_symmetry.space_group_name_H-M   'P 1'
#
loop_
_entity.id
_entity.type
_entity.pdbx_description
1 polymer ?
#
loop_
_entity_poly.entity_id
_entity_poly.type
_entity_poly.pdbx_seq_one_letter_code
_entity_poly.pdbx_strand_id
1 'polypeptide(L)'
;VAVIWGGGFLFAKLAINHFPPILLMAFRFGLTALALVWFVPRPKYKTLRKIFLIALVSAAVQYSLTFTGLKGLDASTAIIIVQLEVPFGVLCAVIFLKDRLELKHVLGIGLAFAGVTLIAGEPTLQNNLVSVALVAAGAATWAVGQVMVKTLDRTGGFTLIAWVAVFATPQLVISSMLFEKDQLAAIQDAGTLVWSAVAYLALIMTALGYGIWYHLLGKYSVNQVMPFLLLLPVVTVLGGVALLGENLTLRIMVGGAMAIIGVAIINLFRTGPSPAAPAACAGKGEKR
;
A
#
# COMPACT_ATOMS: atom_id res chain seq x y z
N VAL A 1 7.68 9.56 6.41
CA VAL A 1 7.01 8.41 5.75
C VAL A 1 5.69 8.85 5.15
N ALA A 2 4.73 9.42 5.92
CA ALA A 2 3.42 9.79 5.43
C ALA A 2 3.46 10.75 4.22
N VAL A 3 4.34 11.76 4.25
CA VAL A 3 4.53 12.69 3.11
C VAL A 3 5.09 11.96 1.89
N ILE A 4 6.06 11.07 2.09
CA ILE A 4 6.68 10.28 1.00
C ILE A 4 5.63 9.37 0.35
N TRP A 5 4.85 8.65 1.15
CA TRP A 5 3.85 7.72 0.64
C TRP A 5 2.62 8.44 0.08
N GLY A 6 2.17 9.53 0.73
CA GLY A 6 1.06 10.34 0.22
C GLY A 6 1.39 11.01 -1.11
N GLY A 7 2.59 11.56 -1.23
CA GLY A 7 3.11 12.09 -2.50
C GLY A 7 3.20 11.04 -3.61
N GLY A 8 3.44 9.77 -3.25
CA GLY A 8 3.50 8.69 -4.22
C GLY A 8 2.23 8.50 -5.04
N PHE A 9 1.04 8.71 -4.46
CA PHE A 9 -0.21 8.67 -5.21
C PHE A 9 -0.32 9.80 -6.23
N LEU A 10 0.20 10.99 -5.91
CA LEU A 10 0.22 12.13 -6.83
C LEU A 10 1.15 11.87 -8.03
N PHE A 11 2.38 11.42 -7.76
CA PHE A 11 3.32 11.05 -8.82
C PHE A 11 2.81 9.87 -9.66
N ALA A 12 2.16 8.89 -9.04
CA ALA A 12 1.53 7.81 -9.76
C ALA A 12 0.40 8.29 -10.66
N LYS A 13 -0.44 9.23 -10.18
CA LYS A 13 -1.52 9.81 -10.98
C LYS A 13 -1.00 10.56 -12.19
N LEU A 14 0.10 11.29 -12.05
CA LEU A 14 0.79 11.95 -13.17
C LEU A 14 1.32 10.93 -14.19
N ALA A 15 1.97 9.86 -13.73
CA ALA A 15 2.59 8.87 -14.60
C ALA A 15 1.57 7.94 -15.31
N ILE A 16 0.43 7.66 -14.69
CA ILE A 16 -0.65 6.80 -15.23
C ILE A 16 -1.30 7.38 -16.50
N ASN A 17 -1.20 8.69 -16.70
CA ASN A 17 -1.68 9.32 -17.94
C ASN A 17 -0.84 8.94 -19.16
N HIS A 18 0.40 8.47 -18.96
CA HIS A 18 1.35 8.09 -20.02
C HIS A 18 1.59 6.58 -20.04
N PHE A 19 1.81 5.99 -18.87
CA PHE A 19 2.03 4.55 -18.78
C PHE A 19 0.74 3.79 -18.46
N PRO A 20 0.52 2.61 -19.07
CA PRO A 20 -0.43 1.65 -18.55
C PRO A 20 -0.16 1.36 -17.05
N PRO A 21 -1.20 1.32 -16.20
CA PRO A 21 -1.04 1.24 -14.74
C PRO A 21 -0.19 0.08 -14.23
N ILE A 22 -0.37 -1.10 -14.82
CA ILE A 22 0.35 -2.31 -14.40
C ILE A 22 1.82 -2.22 -14.85
N LEU A 23 2.07 -1.71 -16.06
CA LEU A 23 3.42 -1.46 -16.57
C LEU A 23 4.17 -0.46 -15.68
N LEU A 24 3.50 0.62 -15.27
CA LEU A 24 4.07 1.59 -14.34
C LEU A 24 4.54 0.91 -13.04
N MET A 25 3.73 -0.01 -12.50
CA MET A 25 4.09 -0.77 -11.30
C MET A 25 5.23 -1.76 -11.57
N ALA A 26 5.29 -2.37 -12.75
CA ALA A 26 6.41 -3.21 -13.15
C ALA A 26 7.75 -2.43 -13.14
N PHE A 27 7.78 -1.21 -13.69
CA PHE A 27 8.95 -0.34 -13.63
C PHE A 27 9.30 0.07 -12.19
N ARG A 28 8.30 0.45 -11.38
CA ARG A 28 8.50 0.78 -9.98
C ARG A 28 9.18 -0.36 -9.22
N PHE A 29 8.62 -1.57 -9.28
CA PHE A 29 9.18 -2.72 -8.60
C PHE A 29 10.50 -3.19 -9.22
N GLY A 30 10.66 -3.12 -10.55
CA GLY A 30 11.90 -3.43 -11.25
C GLY A 30 13.06 -2.57 -10.79
N LEU A 31 12.86 -1.26 -10.76
CA LEU A 31 13.89 -0.32 -10.29
C LEU A 31 14.15 -0.49 -8.78
N THR A 32 13.12 -0.76 -7.98
CA THR A 32 13.29 -1.08 -6.55
C THR A 32 14.12 -2.36 -6.36
N ALA A 33 13.85 -3.40 -7.14
CA ALA A 33 14.60 -4.66 -7.07
C ALA A 33 16.07 -4.43 -7.43
N LEU A 34 16.34 -3.71 -8.51
CA LEU A 34 17.70 -3.38 -8.95
C LEU A 34 18.45 -2.56 -7.89
N ALA A 35 17.76 -1.64 -7.21
CA ALA A 35 18.38 -0.80 -6.19
C ALA A 35 18.67 -1.54 -4.88
N LEU A 36 17.86 -2.53 -4.49
CA LEU A 36 17.92 -3.13 -3.15
C LEU A 36 18.52 -4.54 -3.11
N VAL A 37 18.37 -5.35 -4.16
CA VAL A 37 18.72 -6.78 -4.13
C VAL A 37 20.18 -7.05 -3.77
N TRP A 38 21.06 -6.16 -4.13
CA TRP A 38 22.50 -6.28 -3.90
C TRP A 38 22.91 -6.07 -2.44
N PHE A 39 22.08 -5.42 -1.66
CA PHE A 39 22.36 -5.03 -0.26
C PHE A 39 21.68 -5.94 0.76
N VAL A 40 20.97 -6.98 0.32
CA VAL A 40 20.19 -7.84 1.20
C VAL A 40 20.59 -9.31 1.07
N PRO A 41 20.58 -10.09 2.15
CA PRO A 41 20.90 -11.51 2.07
C PRO A 41 19.83 -12.28 1.29
N ARG A 42 20.27 -13.35 0.65
CA ARG A 42 19.35 -14.28 -0.01
C ARG A 42 18.64 -15.16 1.02
N PRO A 43 17.29 -15.12 1.11
CA PRO A 43 16.53 -15.99 1.99
C PRO A 43 16.67 -17.48 1.61
N LYS A 44 16.36 -18.37 2.56
CA LYS A 44 16.29 -19.80 2.31
C LYS A 44 15.21 -20.12 1.27
N TYR A 45 15.37 -21.21 0.52
CA TYR A 45 14.46 -21.59 -0.56
C TYR A 45 12.98 -21.69 -0.12
N LYS A 46 12.70 -22.25 1.05
CA LYS A 46 11.33 -22.30 1.62
C LYS A 46 10.74 -20.92 1.82
N THR A 47 11.54 -19.97 2.29
CA THR A 47 11.15 -18.56 2.49
C THR A 47 10.92 -17.87 1.15
N LEU A 48 11.78 -18.12 0.15
CA LEU A 48 11.62 -17.56 -1.21
C LEU A 48 10.30 -17.99 -1.85
N ARG A 49 9.87 -19.26 -1.70
CA ARG A 49 8.57 -19.71 -2.20
C ARG A 49 7.40 -18.97 -1.54
N LYS A 50 7.49 -18.72 -0.23
CA LYS A 50 6.48 -17.90 0.48
C LYS A 50 6.49 -16.46 -0.01
N ILE A 51 7.68 -15.86 -0.18
CA ILE A 51 7.83 -14.48 -0.68
C ILE A 51 7.28 -14.37 -2.11
N PHE A 52 7.48 -15.38 -2.97
CA PHE A 52 6.90 -15.40 -4.31
C PHE A 52 5.36 -15.30 -4.29
N LEU A 53 4.69 -16.07 -3.42
CA LEU A 53 3.23 -16.01 -3.26
C LEU A 53 2.78 -14.68 -2.62
N ILE A 54 3.55 -14.16 -1.67
CA ILE A 54 3.30 -12.85 -1.09
C ILE A 54 3.43 -11.77 -2.17
N ALA A 55 4.45 -11.81 -3.00
CA ALA A 55 4.65 -10.88 -4.10
C ALA A 55 3.48 -10.95 -5.11
N LEU A 56 2.99 -12.16 -5.40
CA LEU A 56 1.82 -12.33 -6.28
C LEU A 56 0.59 -11.64 -5.71
N VAL A 57 0.27 -11.88 -4.42
CA VAL A 57 -0.94 -11.36 -3.80
C VAL A 57 -0.79 -9.89 -3.43
N SER A 58 0.24 -9.52 -2.65
CA SER A 58 0.38 -8.19 -2.05
C SER A 58 1.13 -7.18 -2.91
N ALA A 59 1.64 -7.61 -4.07
CA ALA A 59 2.25 -6.70 -5.04
C ALA A 59 1.60 -6.85 -6.42
N ALA A 60 1.73 -7.99 -7.11
CA ALA A 60 1.24 -8.08 -8.48
C ALA A 60 -0.28 -7.87 -8.57
N VAL A 61 -1.09 -8.67 -7.87
CA VAL A 61 -2.56 -8.54 -7.93
C VAL A 61 -3.01 -7.23 -7.29
N GLN A 62 -2.53 -6.91 -6.10
CA GLN A 62 -2.93 -5.72 -5.35
C GLN A 62 -2.66 -4.43 -6.14
N TYR A 63 -1.42 -4.22 -6.62
CA TYR A 63 -1.08 -3.00 -7.36
C TYR A 63 -1.73 -2.95 -8.74
N SER A 64 -1.91 -4.09 -9.41
CA SER A 64 -2.68 -4.14 -10.67
C SER A 64 -4.10 -3.63 -10.44
N LEU A 65 -4.80 -4.11 -9.42
CA LEU A 65 -6.15 -3.66 -9.08
C LEU A 65 -6.19 -2.18 -8.68
N THR A 66 -5.36 -1.80 -7.69
CA THR A 66 -5.37 -0.43 -7.15
C THR A 66 -5.04 0.61 -8.20
N PHE A 67 -4.00 0.37 -9.02
CA PHE A 67 -3.55 1.38 -9.99
C PHE A 67 -4.37 1.38 -11.28
N THR A 68 -4.96 0.25 -11.68
CA THR A 68 -5.97 0.25 -12.73
C THR A 68 -7.21 1.04 -12.28
N GLY A 69 -7.64 0.88 -11.03
CA GLY A 69 -8.72 1.69 -10.46
C GLY A 69 -8.34 3.17 -10.35
N LEU A 70 -7.11 3.50 -9.94
CA LEU A 70 -6.62 4.88 -9.85
C LEU A 70 -6.67 5.62 -11.21
N LYS A 71 -6.57 4.92 -12.34
CA LYS A 71 -6.68 5.53 -13.66
C LYS A 71 -8.02 6.26 -13.83
N GLY A 72 -9.11 5.71 -13.31
CA GLY A 72 -10.47 6.27 -13.40
C GLY A 72 -10.91 7.12 -12.21
N LEU A 73 -10.02 7.38 -11.24
CA LEU A 73 -10.33 8.16 -10.02
C LEU A 73 -9.31 9.26 -9.80
N ASP A 74 -9.70 10.29 -9.08
CA ASP A 74 -8.76 11.27 -8.52
C ASP A 74 -7.87 10.61 -7.46
N ALA A 75 -6.63 11.09 -7.31
CA ALA A 75 -5.71 10.57 -6.33
C ALA A 75 -6.25 10.69 -4.90
N SER A 76 -6.94 11.80 -4.60
CA SER A 76 -7.62 12.05 -3.34
C SER A 76 -8.71 11.02 -3.05
N THR A 77 -9.54 10.71 -4.03
CA THR A 77 -10.61 9.71 -3.89
C THR A 77 -10.02 8.30 -3.71
N ALA A 78 -9.04 7.95 -4.53
CA ALA A 78 -8.41 6.64 -4.48
C ALA A 78 -7.75 6.37 -3.13
N ILE A 79 -6.98 7.32 -2.57
CA ILE A 79 -6.30 7.13 -1.28
C ILE A 79 -7.28 6.97 -0.11
N ILE A 80 -8.46 7.60 -0.18
CA ILE A 80 -9.49 7.40 0.83
C ILE A 80 -10.06 5.98 0.75
N ILE A 81 -10.31 5.47 -0.45
CA ILE A 81 -10.81 4.09 -0.64
C ILE A 81 -9.75 3.07 -0.22
N VAL A 82 -8.47 3.33 -0.48
CA VAL A 82 -7.34 2.50 -0.01
C VAL A 82 -7.33 2.35 1.50
N GLN A 83 -7.84 3.32 2.28
CA GLN A 83 -7.96 3.18 3.73
C GLN A 83 -8.80 1.97 4.17
N LEU A 84 -9.61 1.39 3.30
CA LEU A 84 -10.27 0.10 3.55
C LEU A 84 -9.29 -1.06 3.79
N GLU A 85 -8.00 -0.89 3.50
CA GLU A 85 -6.95 -1.85 3.89
C GLU A 85 -7.00 -2.17 5.40
N VAL A 86 -7.32 -1.19 6.24
CA VAL A 86 -7.38 -1.36 7.70
C VAL A 86 -8.61 -2.19 8.12
N PRO A 87 -9.85 -1.84 7.74
CA PRO A 87 -11.02 -2.67 7.95
C PRO A 87 -10.85 -4.10 7.44
N PHE A 88 -10.39 -4.28 6.20
CA PHE A 88 -10.13 -5.61 5.65
C PHE A 88 -9.04 -6.34 6.43
N GLY A 89 -8.01 -5.63 6.90
CA GLY A 89 -6.95 -6.20 7.74
C GLY A 89 -7.49 -6.78 9.04
N VAL A 90 -8.42 -6.08 9.71
CA VAL A 90 -9.10 -6.59 10.91
C VAL A 90 -9.94 -7.80 10.58
N LEU A 91 -10.75 -7.76 9.52
CA LEU A 91 -11.58 -8.90 9.08
C LEU A 91 -10.71 -10.12 8.76
N CYS A 92 -9.60 -9.94 8.04
CA CYS A 92 -8.65 -11.01 7.77
C CYS A 92 -8.01 -11.56 9.05
N ALA A 93 -7.68 -10.70 10.02
CA ALA A 93 -7.14 -11.15 11.31
C ALA A 93 -8.16 -12.00 12.10
N VAL A 94 -9.42 -11.61 12.10
CA VAL A 94 -10.50 -12.38 12.72
C VAL A 94 -10.67 -13.75 12.03
N ILE A 95 -10.71 -13.77 10.70
CA ILE A 95 -10.98 -14.99 9.93
C ILE A 95 -9.79 -15.96 9.98
N PHE A 96 -8.58 -15.46 9.71
CA PHE A 96 -7.38 -16.30 9.54
C PHE A 96 -6.58 -16.51 10.81
N LEU A 97 -6.53 -15.50 11.71
CA LEU A 97 -5.77 -15.54 12.95
C LEU A 97 -6.65 -15.82 14.17
N LYS A 98 -7.98 -15.88 13.98
CA LYS A 98 -8.98 -16.08 15.05
C LYS A 98 -8.91 -15.01 16.14
N ASP A 99 -8.52 -13.80 15.79
CA ASP A 99 -8.51 -12.65 16.68
C ASP A 99 -9.96 -12.30 17.11
N ARG A 100 -10.11 -11.76 18.31
CA ARG A 100 -11.45 -11.35 18.81
C ARG A 100 -11.87 -10.02 18.19
N LEU A 101 -13.11 -9.97 17.68
CA LEU A 101 -13.71 -8.75 17.17
C LEU A 101 -14.34 -7.99 18.35
N GLU A 102 -13.80 -6.82 18.67
CA GLU A 102 -14.37 -5.94 19.68
C GLU A 102 -15.39 -4.96 19.06
N LEU A 103 -16.33 -4.44 19.84
CA LEU A 103 -17.39 -3.53 19.37
C LEU A 103 -16.81 -2.30 18.64
N LYS A 104 -15.69 -1.74 19.12
CA LYS A 104 -15.00 -0.63 18.45
C LYS A 104 -14.53 -0.97 17.03
N HIS A 105 -14.08 -2.22 16.81
CA HIS A 105 -13.71 -2.67 15.47
C HIS A 105 -14.93 -2.73 14.57
N VAL A 106 -16.07 -3.24 15.06
CA VAL A 106 -17.33 -3.29 14.30
C VAL A 106 -17.79 -1.88 13.92
N LEU A 107 -17.78 -0.94 14.87
CA LEU A 107 -18.17 0.46 14.63
C LEU A 107 -17.22 1.14 13.63
N GLY A 108 -15.90 0.98 13.79
CA GLY A 108 -14.92 1.56 12.90
C GLY A 108 -15.00 0.99 11.49
N ILE A 109 -15.17 -0.33 11.35
CA ILE A 109 -15.38 -1.01 10.07
C ILE A 109 -16.65 -0.49 9.41
N GLY A 110 -17.79 -0.47 10.14
CA GLY A 110 -19.07 0.02 9.62
C GLY A 110 -18.98 1.46 9.13
N LEU A 111 -18.34 2.34 9.91
CA LEU A 111 -18.16 3.75 9.55
C LEU A 111 -17.26 3.91 8.31
N ALA A 112 -16.17 3.14 8.22
CA ALA A 112 -15.28 3.21 7.07
C ALA A 112 -15.96 2.74 5.77
N PHE A 113 -16.70 1.64 5.82
CA PHE A 113 -17.46 1.16 4.65
C PHE A 113 -18.60 2.11 4.28
N ALA A 114 -19.33 2.67 5.26
CA ALA A 114 -20.37 3.66 5.02
C ALA A 114 -19.79 4.91 4.33
N GLY A 115 -18.62 5.37 4.75
CA GLY A 115 -17.89 6.48 4.12
C GLY A 115 -17.56 6.22 2.66
N VAL A 116 -17.01 5.03 2.35
CA VAL A 116 -16.68 4.66 0.95
C VAL A 116 -17.96 4.44 0.12
N THR A 117 -19.03 3.92 0.70
CA THR A 117 -20.33 3.81 0.01
C THR A 117 -20.90 5.19 -0.34
N LEU A 118 -20.76 6.16 0.56
CA LEU A 118 -21.16 7.55 0.29
C LEU A 118 -20.35 8.15 -0.86
N ILE A 119 -19.03 7.91 -0.92
CA ILE A 119 -18.15 8.32 -2.03
C ILE A 119 -18.60 7.66 -3.33
N ALA A 120 -18.85 6.35 -3.33
CA ALA A 120 -19.31 5.61 -4.51
C ALA A 120 -20.67 6.12 -5.04
N GLY A 121 -21.48 6.71 -4.17
CA GLY A 121 -22.75 7.38 -4.55
C GLY A 121 -22.60 8.76 -5.18
N GLU A 122 -21.36 9.28 -5.34
CA GLU A 122 -21.12 10.57 -5.99
C GLU A 122 -21.50 10.50 -7.48
N PRO A 123 -22.34 11.42 -7.99
CA PRO A 123 -22.79 11.39 -9.39
C PRO A 123 -21.66 11.39 -10.41
N THR A 124 -20.57 12.10 -10.14
CA THR A 124 -19.39 12.14 -10.99
C THR A 124 -18.64 10.81 -11.10
N LEU A 125 -18.84 9.93 -10.12
CA LEU A 125 -18.22 8.61 -10.06
C LEU A 125 -19.10 7.48 -10.56
N GLN A 126 -20.37 7.74 -10.94
CA GLN A 126 -21.29 6.68 -11.41
C GLN A 126 -20.74 5.92 -12.62
N ASN A 127 -20.04 6.59 -13.53
CA ASN A 127 -19.38 5.95 -14.67
C ASN A 127 -18.05 5.26 -14.29
N ASN A 128 -17.57 5.43 -13.06
CA ASN A 128 -16.29 4.94 -12.56
C ASN A 128 -16.42 3.96 -11.39
N LEU A 129 -17.62 3.37 -11.16
CA LEU A 129 -17.85 2.41 -10.08
C LEU A 129 -16.92 1.19 -10.15
N VAL A 130 -16.56 0.77 -11.37
CA VAL A 130 -15.57 -0.30 -11.57
C VAL A 130 -14.21 0.12 -10.97
N SER A 131 -13.80 1.37 -11.15
CA SER A 131 -12.55 1.90 -10.58
C SER A 131 -12.59 1.92 -9.05
N VAL A 132 -13.73 2.31 -8.44
CA VAL A 132 -13.95 2.24 -6.99
C VAL A 132 -13.84 0.79 -6.51
N ALA A 133 -14.50 -0.14 -7.19
CA ALA A 133 -14.47 -1.57 -6.85
C ALA A 133 -13.06 -2.17 -6.98
N LEU A 134 -12.31 -1.79 -8.01
CA LEU A 134 -10.92 -2.23 -8.21
C LEU A 134 -10.01 -1.75 -7.09
N VAL A 135 -10.11 -0.48 -6.67
CA VAL A 135 -9.31 0.04 -5.55
C VAL A 135 -9.69 -0.66 -4.25
N ALA A 136 -10.99 -0.85 -3.98
CA ALA A 136 -11.45 -1.57 -2.79
C ALA A 136 -11.00 -3.05 -2.79
N ALA A 137 -11.05 -3.73 -3.94
CA ALA A 137 -10.52 -5.09 -4.10
C ALA A 137 -8.99 -5.13 -3.88
N GLY A 138 -8.26 -4.13 -4.37
CA GLY A 138 -6.84 -3.95 -4.08
C GLY A 138 -6.57 -3.83 -2.58
N ALA A 139 -7.36 -3.03 -1.86
CA ALA A 139 -7.27 -2.89 -0.41
C ALA A 139 -7.51 -4.23 0.31
N ALA A 140 -8.51 -5.01 -0.12
CA ALA A 140 -8.76 -6.34 0.43
C ALA A 140 -7.60 -7.30 0.15
N THR A 141 -7.05 -7.28 -1.06
CA THR A 141 -5.92 -8.12 -1.46
C THR A 141 -4.67 -7.78 -0.66
N TRP A 142 -4.41 -6.49 -0.41
CA TRP A 142 -3.33 -6.06 0.47
C TRP A 142 -3.47 -6.64 1.87
N ALA A 143 -4.67 -6.58 2.45
CA ALA A 143 -4.96 -7.13 3.77
C ALA A 143 -4.64 -8.62 3.87
N VAL A 144 -5.02 -9.41 2.85
CA VAL A 144 -4.64 -10.83 2.75
C VAL A 144 -3.11 -10.98 2.70
N GLY A 145 -2.43 -10.17 1.90
CA GLY A 145 -0.97 -10.15 1.81
C GLY A 145 -0.29 -9.88 3.15
N GLN A 146 -0.84 -8.96 3.97
CA GLN A 146 -0.30 -8.69 5.31
C GLN A 146 -0.43 -9.89 6.25
N VAL A 147 -1.53 -10.64 6.16
CA VAL A 147 -1.67 -11.91 6.91
C VAL A 147 -0.63 -12.94 6.45
N MET A 148 -0.40 -13.04 5.13
CA MET A 148 0.63 -13.95 4.59
C MET A 148 2.03 -13.55 5.07
N VAL A 149 2.36 -12.25 5.14
CA VAL A 149 3.64 -11.76 5.67
C VAL A 149 3.86 -12.20 7.12
N LYS A 150 2.82 -12.24 7.95
CA LYS A 150 2.91 -12.73 9.34
C LYS A 150 3.30 -14.22 9.43
N THR A 151 3.11 -15.00 8.37
CA THR A 151 3.52 -16.40 8.33
C THR A 151 5.00 -16.61 7.98
N LEU A 152 5.73 -15.53 7.68
CA LEU A 152 7.16 -15.58 7.43
C LEU A 152 7.94 -15.65 8.75
N ASP A 153 8.89 -16.57 8.80
CA ASP A 153 9.91 -16.57 9.83
C ASP A 153 10.74 -15.28 9.72
N ARG A 154 11.36 -14.85 10.81
CA ARG A 154 12.18 -13.63 10.98
C ARG A 154 12.93 -13.18 9.71
N THR A 155 12.21 -12.58 8.77
CA THR A 155 12.79 -11.97 7.56
C THR A 155 12.86 -10.47 7.80
N GLY A 156 14.05 -9.88 7.70
CA GLY A 156 14.20 -8.43 7.84
C GLY A 156 13.36 -7.68 6.81
N GLY A 157 12.78 -6.54 7.20
CA GLY A 157 11.86 -5.80 6.34
C GLY A 157 12.47 -5.38 5.00
N PHE A 158 13.74 -4.94 4.99
CA PHE A 158 14.45 -4.64 3.74
C PHE A 158 14.63 -5.86 2.84
N THR A 159 14.96 -7.01 3.42
CA THR A 159 15.08 -8.27 2.70
C THR A 159 13.73 -8.66 2.08
N LEU A 160 12.64 -8.50 2.84
CA LEU A 160 11.30 -8.79 2.34
C LEU A 160 10.94 -7.91 1.15
N ILE A 161 11.09 -6.59 1.26
CA ILE A 161 10.76 -5.63 0.20
C ILE A 161 11.58 -5.89 -1.07
N ALA A 162 12.89 -6.12 -0.92
CA ALA A 162 13.78 -6.37 -2.06
C ALA A 162 13.36 -7.65 -2.82
N TRP A 163 13.10 -8.74 -2.11
CA TRP A 163 12.71 -10.02 -2.73
C TRP A 163 11.26 -10.03 -3.21
N VAL A 164 10.36 -9.29 -2.56
CA VAL A 164 9.01 -9.03 -3.10
C VAL A 164 9.14 -8.28 -4.42
N ALA A 165 9.99 -7.26 -4.51
CA ALA A 165 10.20 -6.50 -5.73
C ALA A 165 10.78 -7.37 -6.87
N VAL A 166 11.75 -8.25 -6.56
CA VAL A 166 12.33 -9.19 -7.53
C VAL A 166 11.27 -10.11 -8.13
N PHE A 167 10.36 -10.63 -7.30
CA PHE A 167 9.31 -11.53 -7.79
C PHE A 167 8.11 -10.79 -8.39
N ALA A 168 7.74 -9.62 -7.86
CA ALA A 168 6.63 -8.83 -8.37
C ALA A 168 6.92 -8.29 -9.78
N THR A 169 8.15 -7.94 -10.09
CA THR A 169 8.52 -7.39 -11.40
C THR A 169 8.09 -8.30 -12.56
N PRO A 170 8.54 -9.58 -12.65
CA PRO A 170 8.12 -10.45 -13.74
C PRO A 170 6.61 -10.75 -13.71
N GLN A 171 6.01 -10.86 -12.52
CA GLN A 171 4.57 -11.06 -12.39
C GLN A 171 3.77 -9.88 -12.95
N LEU A 172 4.19 -8.64 -12.67
CA LEU A 172 3.56 -7.42 -13.19
C LEU A 172 3.82 -7.25 -14.69
N VAL A 173 5.03 -7.58 -15.19
CA VAL A 173 5.31 -7.56 -16.64
C VAL A 173 4.38 -8.52 -17.37
N ILE A 174 4.23 -9.76 -16.88
CA ILE A 174 3.32 -10.74 -17.47
C ILE A 174 1.86 -10.24 -17.38
N SER A 175 1.44 -9.70 -16.24
CA SER A 175 0.09 -9.13 -16.08
C SER A 175 -0.15 -7.97 -17.04
N SER A 176 0.82 -7.07 -17.21
CA SER A 176 0.71 -5.97 -18.18
C SER A 176 0.58 -6.51 -19.63
N MET A 177 1.37 -7.51 -19.99
CA MET A 177 1.28 -8.12 -21.34
C MET A 177 -0.08 -8.79 -21.59
N LEU A 178 -0.73 -9.31 -20.55
CA LEU A 178 -2.03 -9.97 -20.66
C LEU A 178 -3.21 -9.01 -20.66
N PHE A 179 -3.15 -7.93 -19.89
CA PHE A 179 -4.30 -7.07 -19.61
C PHE A 179 -4.20 -5.66 -20.18
N GLU A 180 -3.01 -5.23 -20.62
CA GLU A 180 -2.76 -3.90 -21.16
C GLU A 180 -2.29 -3.96 -22.61
N LYS A 181 -2.33 -2.83 -23.29
CA LYS A 181 -1.88 -2.67 -24.69
C LYS A 181 -0.97 -1.46 -24.80
N ASP A 182 -0.28 -1.35 -25.94
CA ASP A 182 0.54 -0.18 -26.31
C ASP A 182 1.72 0.11 -25.37
N GLN A 183 2.24 -0.92 -24.66
CA GLN A 183 3.34 -0.77 -23.73
C GLN A 183 4.59 -0.17 -24.40
N LEU A 184 4.93 -0.66 -25.59
CA LEU A 184 6.14 -0.21 -26.29
C LEU A 184 6.02 1.26 -26.73
N ALA A 185 4.86 1.65 -27.26
CA ALA A 185 4.58 3.04 -27.62
C ALA A 185 4.67 3.95 -26.40
N ALA A 186 4.04 3.55 -25.28
CA ALA A 186 4.08 4.30 -24.02
C ALA A 186 5.53 4.48 -23.51
N ILE A 187 6.40 3.48 -23.69
CA ILE A 187 7.82 3.58 -23.30
C ILE A 187 8.57 4.56 -24.19
N GLN A 188 8.33 4.53 -25.52
CA GLN A 188 8.99 5.40 -26.49
C GLN A 188 8.57 6.86 -26.34
N ASP A 189 7.30 7.12 -26.03
CA ASP A 189 6.74 8.46 -25.89
C ASP A 189 6.94 9.08 -24.48
N ALA A 190 7.46 8.29 -23.52
CA ALA A 190 7.63 8.73 -22.15
C ALA A 190 8.75 9.78 -22.01
N GLY A 191 8.35 10.99 -21.62
CA GLY A 191 9.28 12.08 -21.34
C GLY A 191 9.98 11.94 -19.98
N THR A 192 10.98 12.82 -19.76
CA THR A 192 11.78 12.84 -18.53
C THR A 192 10.92 12.97 -17.26
N LEU A 193 9.82 13.72 -17.31
CA LEU A 193 8.91 13.89 -16.17
C LEU A 193 8.29 12.56 -15.73
N VAL A 194 7.87 11.74 -16.69
CA VAL A 194 7.26 10.42 -16.42
C VAL A 194 8.27 9.46 -15.80
N TRP A 195 9.48 9.43 -16.33
CA TRP A 195 10.58 8.64 -15.77
C TRP A 195 11.02 9.12 -14.39
N SER A 196 10.98 10.43 -14.13
CA SER A 196 11.24 10.96 -12.78
C SER A 196 10.17 10.54 -11.77
N ALA A 197 8.91 10.44 -12.19
CA ALA A 197 7.85 9.89 -11.35
C ALA A 197 8.09 8.39 -11.04
N VAL A 198 8.50 7.59 -12.03
CA VAL A 198 8.90 6.17 -11.80
C VAL A 198 10.05 6.09 -10.80
N ALA A 199 11.09 6.92 -10.96
CA ALA A 199 12.22 6.96 -10.04
C ALA A 199 11.79 7.35 -8.62
N TYR A 200 10.91 8.35 -8.48
CA TYR A 200 10.33 8.72 -7.18
C TYR A 200 9.59 7.54 -6.54
N LEU A 201 8.72 6.87 -7.28
CA LEU A 201 7.93 5.74 -6.79
C LEU A 201 8.83 4.57 -6.35
N ALA A 202 9.89 4.28 -7.08
CA ALA A 202 10.79 3.18 -6.79
C ALA A 202 11.76 3.50 -5.64
N LEU A 203 12.48 4.62 -5.74
CA LEU A 203 13.60 4.93 -4.86
C LEU A 203 13.15 5.69 -3.60
N ILE A 204 12.31 6.70 -3.78
CA ILE A 204 11.88 7.52 -2.64
C ILE A 204 10.72 6.87 -1.91
N MET A 205 9.64 6.56 -2.63
CA MET A 205 8.44 5.99 -2.00
C MET A 205 8.67 4.58 -1.48
N THR A 206 9.31 3.71 -2.27
CA THR A 206 9.49 2.30 -1.89
C THR A 206 10.78 2.11 -1.11
N ALA A 207 11.95 2.32 -1.69
CA ALA A 207 13.21 2.00 -1.00
C ALA A 207 13.42 2.86 0.26
N LEU A 208 13.39 4.19 0.13
CA LEU A 208 13.59 5.10 1.25
C LEU A 208 12.41 5.08 2.23
N GLY A 209 11.16 5.12 1.72
CA GLY A 209 9.95 5.14 2.55
C GLY A 209 9.83 3.91 3.46
N TYR A 210 10.00 2.70 2.92
CA TYR A 210 10.05 1.48 3.73
C TYR A 210 11.31 1.39 4.58
N GLY A 211 12.45 1.93 4.13
CA GLY A 211 13.66 2.03 4.92
C GLY A 211 13.44 2.80 6.22
N ILE A 212 12.89 3.99 6.11
CA ILE A 212 12.54 4.83 7.28
C ILE A 212 11.49 4.12 8.13
N TRP A 213 10.48 3.51 7.51
CA TRP A 213 9.42 2.79 8.21
C TRP A 213 9.95 1.66 9.09
N TYR A 214 10.78 0.77 8.55
CA TYR A 214 11.37 -0.32 9.31
C TYR A 214 12.36 0.16 10.37
N HIS A 215 13.09 1.26 10.11
CA HIS A 215 13.94 1.87 11.12
C HIS A 215 13.12 2.39 12.32
N LEU A 216 11.98 3.04 12.05
CA LEU A 216 11.06 3.50 13.10
C LEU A 216 10.47 2.34 13.90
N LEU A 217 10.03 1.27 13.21
CA LEU A 217 9.51 0.07 13.87
C LEU A 217 10.57 -0.67 14.70
N GLY A 218 11.86 -0.49 14.41
CA GLY A 218 12.95 -1.00 15.22
C GLY A 218 13.21 -0.20 16.52
N LYS A 219 12.77 1.08 16.55
CA LYS A 219 12.98 1.99 17.70
C LYS A 219 11.73 2.24 18.54
N TYR A 220 10.57 2.25 17.91
CA TYR A 220 9.30 2.62 18.52
C TYR A 220 8.29 1.49 18.42
N SER A 221 7.35 1.44 19.34
CA SER A 221 6.24 0.47 19.24
C SER A 221 5.33 0.79 18.04
N VAL A 222 4.72 -0.24 17.48
CA VAL A 222 3.77 -0.12 16.36
C VAL A 222 2.67 0.89 16.70
N ASN A 223 2.16 0.86 17.94
CA ASN A 223 1.10 1.75 18.39
C ASN A 223 1.51 3.24 18.41
N GLN A 224 2.81 3.53 18.55
CA GLN A 224 3.33 4.90 18.49
C GLN A 224 3.49 5.42 17.06
N VAL A 225 3.78 4.53 16.11
CA VAL A 225 4.11 4.91 14.72
C VAL A 225 2.88 4.87 13.80
N MET A 226 1.96 3.93 14.02
CA MET A 226 0.76 3.74 13.19
C MET A 226 -0.14 4.99 13.06
N PRO A 227 -0.39 5.79 14.13
CA PRO A 227 -1.26 6.97 14.00
C PRO A 227 -0.76 7.97 12.97
N PHE A 228 0.56 8.07 12.75
CA PHE A 228 1.12 8.98 11.75
C PHE A 228 0.78 8.58 10.31
N LEU A 229 0.40 7.33 10.04
CA LEU A 229 -0.08 6.92 8.72
C LEU A 229 -1.44 7.52 8.37
N LEU A 230 -2.24 7.96 9.35
CA LEU A 230 -3.48 8.70 9.09
C LEU A 230 -3.22 10.07 8.41
N LEU A 231 -2.00 10.58 8.46
CA LEU A 231 -1.59 11.77 7.70
C LEU A 231 -1.45 11.49 6.20
N LEU A 232 -1.33 10.24 5.79
CA LEU A 232 -1.13 9.86 4.39
C LEU A 232 -2.29 10.35 3.49
N PRO A 233 -3.57 10.06 3.78
CA PRO A 233 -4.66 10.60 3.00
C PRO A 233 -4.73 12.12 3.05
N VAL A 234 -4.38 12.74 4.18
CA VAL A 234 -4.36 14.21 4.29
C VAL A 234 -3.35 14.82 3.32
N VAL A 235 -2.13 14.28 3.27
CA VAL A 235 -1.09 14.74 2.33
C VAL A 235 -1.52 14.54 0.89
N THR A 236 -2.11 13.37 0.56
CA THR A 236 -2.55 13.10 -0.82
C THR A 236 -3.70 14.01 -1.23
N VAL A 237 -4.69 14.22 -0.36
CA VAL A 237 -5.83 15.11 -0.63
C VAL A 237 -5.37 16.56 -0.82
N LEU A 238 -4.54 17.07 0.08
CA LEU A 238 -4.01 18.43 -0.05
C LEU A 238 -3.18 18.58 -1.34
N GLY A 239 -2.34 17.59 -1.64
CA GLY A 239 -1.55 17.59 -2.88
C GLY A 239 -2.42 17.41 -4.13
N GLY A 240 -3.47 16.61 -4.10
CA GLY A 240 -4.42 16.43 -5.20
C GLY A 240 -5.12 17.74 -5.57
N VAL A 241 -5.61 18.45 -4.57
CA VAL A 241 -6.23 19.77 -4.78
C VAL A 241 -5.20 20.81 -5.24
N ALA A 242 -4.05 20.91 -4.56
CA ALA A 242 -3.09 21.97 -4.81
C ALA A 242 -2.26 21.78 -6.08
N LEU A 243 -1.89 20.54 -6.43
CA LEU A 243 -0.97 20.22 -7.53
C LEU A 243 -1.66 19.62 -8.76
N LEU A 244 -2.75 18.88 -8.57
CA LEU A 244 -3.47 18.22 -9.67
C LEU A 244 -4.79 18.93 -10.02
N GLY A 245 -5.20 19.95 -9.24
CA GLY A 245 -6.45 20.68 -9.46
C GLY A 245 -7.71 19.83 -9.22
N GLU A 246 -7.62 18.81 -8.35
CA GLU A 246 -8.75 17.93 -8.05
C GLU A 246 -9.87 18.68 -7.30
N ASN A 247 -11.11 18.44 -7.70
CA ASN A 247 -12.28 19.04 -7.07
C ASN A 247 -12.92 18.08 -6.08
N LEU A 248 -12.90 18.44 -4.80
CA LEU A 248 -13.53 17.66 -3.75
C LEU A 248 -14.99 18.08 -3.58
N THR A 249 -15.91 17.18 -3.90
CA THR A 249 -17.33 17.39 -3.61
C THR A 249 -17.59 17.20 -2.12
N LEU A 250 -18.71 17.76 -1.64
CA LEU A 250 -19.11 17.61 -0.24
C LEU A 250 -19.27 16.11 0.14
N ARG A 251 -19.76 15.28 -0.78
CA ARG A 251 -19.89 13.83 -0.54
C ARG A 251 -18.54 13.15 -0.37
N ILE A 252 -17.55 13.49 -1.20
CA ILE A 252 -16.19 12.95 -1.08
C ILE A 252 -15.56 13.41 0.24
N MET A 253 -15.76 14.67 0.64
CA MET A 253 -15.25 15.18 1.91
C MET A 253 -15.88 14.49 3.12
N VAL A 254 -17.21 14.37 3.15
CA VAL A 254 -17.94 13.72 4.26
C VAL A 254 -17.62 12.22 4.29
N GLY A 255 -17.70 11.53 3.16
CA GLY A 255 -17.39 10.10 3.07
C GLY A 255 -15.92 9.82 3.42
N GLY A 256 -15.00 10.69 3.00
CA GLY A 256 -13.58 10.62 3.35
C GLY A 256 -13.34 10.82 4.85
N ALA A 257 -13.99 11.81 5.46
CA ALA A 257 -13.93 12.02 6.90
C ALA A 257 -14.45 10.79 7.67
N MET A 258 -15.58 10.22 7.25
CA MET A 258 -16.14 8.99 7.84
C MET A 258 -15.16 7.82 7.72
N ALA A 259 -14.56 7.62 6.55
CA ALA A 259 -13.59 6.55 6.32
C ALA A 259 -12.36 6.71 7.23
N ILE A 260 -11.78 7.92 7.29
CA ILE A 260 -10.61 8.22 8.13
C ILE A 260 -10.93 8.08 9.63
N ILE A 261 -12.09 8.56 10.09
CA ILE A 261 -12.54 8.41 11.49
C ILE A 261 -12.74 6.93 11.82
N GLY A 262 -13.37 6.15 10.92
CA GLY A 262 -13.54 4.71 11.10
C GLY A 262 -12.20 3.98 11.26
N VAL A 263 -11.22 4.30 10.43
CA VAL A 263 -9.85 3.77 10.52
C VAL A 263 -9.14 4.25 11.79
N ALA A 264 -9.35 5.51 12.20
CA ALA A 264 -8.79 6.05 13.44
C ALA A 264 -9.34 5.32 14.67
N ILE A 265 -10.63 5.04 14.72
CA ILE A 265 -11.27 4.25 15.79
C ILE A 265 -10.61 2.87 15.89
N ILE A 266 -10.38 2.19 14.75
CA ILE A 266 -9.74 0.88 14.72
C ILE A 266 -8.31 0.95 15.27
N ASN A 267 -7.53 1.95 14.85
CA ASN A 267 -6.10 2.03 15.13
C ASN A 267 -5.76 2.61 16.52
N LEU A 268 -6.46 3.67 16.95
CA LEU A 268 -6.13 4.40 18.17
C LEU A 268 -6.59 3.66 19.44
N PHE A 269 -7.64 2.88 19.35
CA PHE A 269 -8.20 2.14 20.49
C PHE A 269 -7.77 0.66 20.54
N ARG A 270 -6.66 0.32 19.87
CA ARG A 270 -6.13 -1.04 19.89
C ARG A 270 -5.52 -1.36 21.25
N THR A 271 -6.33 -1.84 22.19
CA THR A 271 -5.91 -2.34 23.50
C THR A 271 -5.56 -3.82 23.40
N GLY A 272 -4.29 -4.12 23.16
CA GLY A 272 -3.75 -5.48 23.26
C GLY A 272 -2.23 -5.41 23.34
N PRO A 273 -1.56 -6.28 24.09
CA PRO A 273 -0.12 -6.31 24.09
C PRO A 273 0.38 -6.60 22.69
N SER A 274 1.11 -5.66 22.11
CA SER A 274 1.97 -5.94 20.96
C SER A 274 2.85 -7.14 21.34
N PRO A 275 3.01 -8.19 20.50
CA PRO A 275 4.04 -9.18 20.73
C PRO A 275 5.35 -8.41 20.88
N ALA A 276 5.94 -8.50 22.07
CA ALA A 276 7.19 -7.84 22.38
C ALA A 276 8.19 -8.13 21.25
N ALA A 277 8.81 -7.07 20.73
CA ALA A 277 9.99 -7.22 19.90
C ALA A 277 10.94 -8.16 20.68
N PRO A 278 11.46 -9.23 20.06
CA PRO A 278 12.35 -10.16 20.76
C PRO A 278 13.51 -9.33 21.25
N ALA A 279 13.75 -9.39 22.59
CA ALA A 279 14.83 -8.73 23.26
C ALA A 279 16.12 -8.92 22.45
N ALA A 280 16.71 -7.81 22.03
CA ALA A 280 18.06 -7.78 21.53
C ALA A 280 18.91 -8.55 22.54
N CYS A 281 19.72 -9.47 22.07
CA CYS A 281 20.64 -10.25 22.85
C CYS A 281 21.37 -9.32 23.84
N ALA A 282 20.91 -9.32 25.08
CA ALA A 282 21.73 -8.91 26.19
C ALA A 282 22.86 -9.93 26.25
N GLY A 283 24.06 -9.46 26.00
CA GLY A 283 25.27 -10.25 26.06
C GLY A 283 25.35 -11.06 27.35
N LYS A 284 25.53 -12.35 27.20
CA LYS A 284 26.25 -13.13 28.20
C LYS A 284 27.72 -13.02 27.84
N GLY A 285 28.30 -11.96 28.33
CA GLY A 285 29.70 -11.97 28.67
C GLY A 285 29.88 -12.80 29.93
N GLU A 286 30.96 -13.56 29.90
CA GLU A 286 31.78 -13.90 31.01
C GLU A 286 31.31 -14.99 31.99
N LYS A 287 32.00 -16.09 32.03
CA LYS A 287 32.98 -16.45 33.05
C LYS A 287 33.44 -17.88 32.89
N ARG A 288 34.72 -17.97 32.80
CA ARG A 288 35.77 -18.96 33.12
C ARG A 288 36.28 -19.82 32.01
#